data_2636c258fee50626e5a10ae4c248e4aa
#
_entry.id   2636c258fee50626e5a10ae4c248e4aa
#
_cell.length_a   1.000
_cell.length_b   1.000
_cell.length_c   1.000
_cell.angle_alpha   90.00
_cell.angle_beta   90.00
_cell.angle_gamma   90.00
#
_symmetry.space_group_name_H-M   'P 1'
#
loop_
_entity.id
_entity.type
_entity.pdbx_description
1 polymer ?
#
loop_
_entity_poly.entity_id
_entity_poly.type
_entity_poly.pdbx_seq_one_letter_code
_entity_poly.pdbx_strand_id
1 'polypeptide(L)'
;MDEIKKFAVIGIPIKHSLSPKIHKEFAKQHGLNIQYKMIEPDSEEHFETHTQSFFSKKGYGANITIPFKEKAFLFADIHDESTIECGCANTLISQENKIKSFNTDGEGFINDLIMKKIELLNKKILVIGAGGSA
;
A
#
# COMPACT_ATOMS: atom_id res chain seq x y z
N MET A 1 1.29 8.61 -27.41
CA MET A 1 0.34 7.94 -26.49
C MET A 1 1.05 7.76 -25.16
N ASP A 2 0.48 8.27 -24.09
CA ASP A 2 1.08 8.09 -22.77
C ASP A 2 1.03 6.61 -22.38
N GLU A 3 2.18 6.08 -21.93
CA GLU A 3 2.30 4.68 -21.50
C GLU A 3 1.35 4.41 -20.34
N ILE A 4 0.58 3.33 -20.42
CA ILE A 4 -0.36 2.93 -19.37
C ILE A 4 0.45 2.48 -18.15
N LYS A 5 0.37 3.22 -17.05
CA LYS A 5 0.99 2.83 -15.79
C LYS A 5 0.18 1.75 -15.09
N LYS A 6 0.85 0.65 -14.71
CA LYS A 6 0.22 -0.51 -14.07
C LYS A 6 0.35 -0.44 -12.57
N PHE A 7 -0.78 -0.51 -11.89
CA PHE A 7 -0.87 -0.55 -10.43
C PHE A 7 -1.66 -1.77 -9.96
N ALA A 8 -1.51 -2.13 -8.71
CA ALA A 8 -2.27 -3.20 -8.09
C ALA A 8 -2.59 -2.91 -6.63
N VAL A 9 -3.55 -3.66 -6.07
CA VAL A 9 -3.67 -3.93 -4.64
C VAL A 9 -3.50 -5.43 -4.42
N ILE A 10 -2.67 -5.78 -3.42
CA ILE A 10 -2.31 -7.17 -3.10
C ILE A 10 -2.75 -7.49 -1.67
N GLY A 11 -3.53 -8.54 -1.49
CA GLY A 11 -4.05 -8.97 -0.18
C GLY A 11 -4.83 -10.27 -0.26
N ILE A 12 -5.19 -10.83 0.90
CA ILE A 12 -6.10 -11.97 1.06
C ILE A 12 -7.03 -11.70 2.26
N PRO A 13 -8.36 -11.67 2.07
CA PRO A 13 -9.08 -11.60 0.80
C PRO A 13 -9.02 -10.20 0.20
N ILE A 14 -9.10 -10.06 -1.13
CA ILE A 14 -8.99 -8.76 -1.81
C ILE A 14 -10.23 -8.36 -2.61
N LYS A 15 -11.15 -9.27 -2.84
CA LYS A 15 -12.31 -9.08 -3.73
C LYS A 15 -13.21 -7.89 -3.38
N HIS A 16 -13.23 -7.47 -2.11
CA HIS A 16 -14.05 -6.36 -1.62
C HIS A 16 -13.31 -5.02 -1.56
N SER A 17 -12.06 -4.97 -2.04
CA SER A 17 -11.27 -3.74 -2.01
C SER A 17 -11.88 -2.65 -2.88
N LEU A 18 -12.00 -1.45 -2.32
CA LEU A 18 -12.43 -0.25 -3.04
C LEU A 18 -11.27 0.44 -3.77
N SER A 19 -10.04 0.02 -3.55
CA SER A 19 -8.84 0.65 -4.10
C SER A 19 -8.89 0.82 -5.62
N PRO A 20 -9.31 -0.16 -6.44
CA PRO A 20 -9.39 0.03 -7.88
C PRO A 20 -10.33 1.16 -8.30
N LYS A 21 -11.47 1.29 -7.61
CA LYS A 21 -12.45 2.36 -7.89
C LYS A 21 -11.90 3.73 -7.50
N ILE A 22 -11.29 3.83 -6.32
CA ILE A 22 -10.73 5.06 -5.78
C ILE A 22 -9.57 5.55 -6.65
N HIS A 23 -8.62 4.69 -6.97
CA HIS A 23 -7.46 5.05 -7.79
C HIS A 23 -7.83 5.38 -9.24
N LYS A 24 -8.87 4.74 -9.79
CA LYS A 24 -9.41 5.12 -11.10
C LYS A 24 -9.97 6.54 -11.09
N GLU A 25 -10.65 6.94 -10.02
CA GLU A 25 -11.17 8.29 -9.89
C GLU A 25 -10.04 9.30 -9.71
N PHE A 26 -9.03 9.01 -8.88
CA PHE A 26 -7.83 9.85 -8.76
C PHE A 26 -7.12 10.02 -10.10
N ALA A 27 -6.94 8.94 -10.85
CA ALA A 27 -6.31 9.00 -12.16
C ALA A 27 -7.08 9.90 -13.13
N LYS A 28 -8.41 9.84 -13.13
CA LYS A 28 -9.27 10.71 -13.93
C LYS A 28 -9.10 12.18 -13.56
N GLN A 29 -9.07 12.49 -12.26
CA GLN A 29 -8.89 13.86 -11.77
C GLN A 29 -7.53 14.47 -12.19
N HIS A 30 -6.50 13.64 -12.33
CA HIS A 30 -5.15 14.05 -12.71
C HIS A 30 -4.80 13.80 -14.18
N GLY A 31 -5.76 13.36 -15.00
CA GLY A 31 -5.50 13.10 -16.42
C GLY A 31 -4.52 11.94 -16.67
N LEU A 32 -4.42 11.00 -15.74
CA LEU A 32 -3.49 9.87 -15.82
C LEU A 32 -4.14 8.64 -16.43
N ASN A 33 -3.42 7.95 -17.33
CA ASN A 33 -3.85 6.68 -17.89
C ASN A 33 -3.27 5.52 -17.07
N ILE A 34 -4.11 4.88 -16.26
CA ILE A 34 -3.69 3.79 -15.39
C ILE A 34 -4.48 2.50 -15.61
N GLN A 35 -3.83 1.38 -15.33
CA GLN A 35 -4.48 0.09 -15.10
C GLN A 35 -4.29 -0.27 -13.63
N TYR A 36 -5.36 -0.49 -12.89
CA TYR A 36 -5.32 -0.87 -11.48
C TYR A 36 -5.98 -2.22 -11.27
N LYS A 37 -5.24 -3.22 -10.76
CA LYS A 37 -5.69 -4.62 -10.62
C LYS A 37 -5.80 -5.01 -9.15
N MET A 38 -6.63 -6.01 -8.87
CA MET A 38 -6.58 -6.79 -7.64
C MET A 38 -5.71 -8.02 -7.86
N ILE A 39 -4.81 -8.31 -6.95
CA ILE A 39 -3.98 -9.51 -6.94
C ILE A 39 -4.23 -10.22 -5.61
N GLU A 40 -4.79 -11.42 -5.70
CA GLU A 40 -4.99 -12.31 -4.55
C GLU A 40 -4.05 -13.50 -4.71
N PRO A 41 -2.94 -13.58 -3.95
CA PRO A 41 -2.10 -14.76 -3.96
C PRO A 41 -2.89 -16.00 -3.50
N ASP A 42 -2.55 -17.17 -4.04
CA ASP A 42 -3.24 -18.43 -3.72
C ASP A 42 -3.08 -18.83 -2.24
N SER A 43 -1.99 -18.39 -1.62
CA SER A 43 -1.70 -18.53 -0.19
C SER A 43 -0.75 -17.41 0.27
N GLU A 44 -0.58 -17.26 1.58
CA GLU A 44 0.36 -16.28 2.14
C GLU A 44 1.82 -16.53 1.74
N GLU A 45 2.18 -17.77 1.46
CA GLU A 45 3.53 -18.15 1.03
C GLU A 45 3.85 -17.67 -0.39
N HIS A 46 2.83 -17.47 -1.22
CA HIS A 46 2.98 -17.02 -2.60
C HIS A 46 3.00 -15.51 -2.80
N PHE A 47 2.96 -14.74 -1.71
CA PHE A 47 2.99 -13.27 -1.78
C PHE A 47 4.18 -12.75 -2.60
N GLU A 48 5.39 -13.21 -2.29
CA GLU A 48 6.61 -12.74 -2.97
C GLU A 48 6.60 -13.11 -4.45
N THR A 49 6.18 -14.32 -4.80
CA THR A 49 6.10 -14.79 -6.18
C THR A 49 5.13 -13.94 -7.00
N HIS A 50 3.93 -13.66 -6.48
CA HIS A 50 2.95 -12.82 -7.17
C HIS A 50 3.40 -11.36 -7.28
N THR A 51 4.01 -10.82 -6.22
CA THR A 51 4.53 -9.47 -6.19
C THR A 51 5.69 -9.29 -7.17
N GLN A 52 6.65 -10.22 -7.17
CA GLN A 52 7.77 -10.22 -8.12
C GLN A 52 7.27 -10.34 -9.57
N SER A 53 6.31 -11.22 -9.83
CA SER A 53 5.70 -11.37 -11.16
C SER A 53 5.01 -10.09 -11.64
N PHE A 54 4.37 -9.35 -10.73
CA PHE A 54 3.74 -8.08 -11.07
C PHE A 54 4.78 -7.02 -11.48
N PHE A 55 5.84 -6.83 -10.67
CA PHE A 55 6.86 -5.84 -10.96
C PHE A 55 7.71 -6.20 -12.18
N SER A 56 8.03 -7.48 -12.40
CA SER A 56 8.75 -7.94 -13.60
C SER A 56 8.00 -7.70 -14.90
N LYS A 57 6.65 -7.59 -14.84
CA LYS A 57 5.79 -7.24 -15.97
C LYS A 57 5.50 -5.73 -16.07
N LYS A 58 6.47 -4.92 -15.61
CA LYS A 58 6.38 -3.46 -15.61
C LYS A 58 5.26 -2.91 -14.70
N GLY A 59 5.01 -3.52 -13.55
CA GLY A 59 4.23 -2.93 -12.47
C GLY A 59 4.91 -1.65 -11.98
N TYR A 60 4.17 -0.56 -11.88
CA TYR A 60 4.69 0.72 -11.41
C TYR A 60 4.62 0.84 -9.89
N GLY A 61 3.51 0.42 -9.30
CA GLY A 61 3.32 0.44 -7.85
C GLY A 61 2.20 -0.47 -7.39
N ALA A 62 2.26 -0.87 -6.13
CA ALA A 62 1.24 -1.71 -5.52
C ALA A 62 0.90 -1.24 -4.11
N ASN A 63 -0.40 -1.17 -3.79
CA ASN A 63 -0.85 -1.09 -2.41
C ASN A 63 -0.90 -2.49 -1.80
N ILE A 64 -0.50 -2.59 -0.56
CA ILE A 64 -0.44 -3.86 0.17
C ILE A 64 -1.39 -3.78 1.36
N THR A 65 -2.22 -4.81 1.50
CA THR A 65 -3.12 -4.93 2.65
C THR A 65 -2.91 -6.24 3.38
N ILE A 66 -3.78 -6.55 4.32
CA ILE A 66 -3.68 -7.78 5.13
C ILE A 66 -3.60 -9.04 4.25
N PRO A 67 -2.80 -10.04 4.65
CA PRO A 67 -1.92 -10.08 5.82
C PRO A 67 -0.46 -9.70 5.52
N PHE A 68 -0.19 -8.96 4.44
CA PHE A 68 1.11 -8.88 3.77
C PHE A 68 1.97 -7.65 4.09
N LYS A 69 1.54 -6.74 4.97
CA LYS A 69 2.28 -5.48 5.19
C LYS A 69 3.70 -5.68 5.73
N GLU A 70 3.91 -6.66 6.61
CA GLU A 70 5.25 -7.02 7.11
C GLU A 70 6.09 -7.69 6.00
N LYS A 71 5.49 -8.61 5.24
CA LYS A 71 6.15 -9.25 4.10
C LYS A 71 6.53 -8.24 3.02
N ALA A 72 5.71 -7.23 2.80
CA ALA A 72 6.00 -6.14 1.86
C ALA A 72 7.19 -5.28 2.31
N PHE A 73 7.32 -5.03 3.61
CA PHE A 73 8.51 -4.38 4.14
C PHE A 73 9.76 -5.22 3.84
N LEU A 74 9.75 -6.51 4.16
CA LEU A 74 10.89 -7.41 3.92
C LEU A 74 11.22 -7.60 2.44
N PHE A 75 10.22 -7.50 1.56
CA PHE A 75 10.37 -7.65 0.11
C PHE A 75 11.05 -6.45 -0.55
N ALA A 76 10.98 -5.27 0.03
CA ALA A 76 11.49 -4.04 -0.55
C ALA A 76 13.02 -3.95 -0.45
N ASP A 77 13.64 -3.35 -1.48
CA ASP A 77 15.09 -3.08 -1.51
C ASP A 77 15.47 -1.82 -0.74
N ILE A 78 14.55 -0.86 -0.66
CA ILE A 78 14.74 0.46 -0.05
C ILE A 78 13.54 0.75 0.85
N HIS A 79 13.82 1.25 2.05
CA HIS A 79 12.80 1.59 3.03
C HIS A 79 12.69 3.10 3.22
N ASP A 80 11.47 3.62 3.13
CA ASP A 80 11.15 4.97 3.56
C ASP A 80 11.09 5.04 5.10
N GLU A 81 11.36 6.21 5.68
CA GLU A 81 11.29 6.41 7.15
C GLU A 81 9.95 5.95 7.74
N SER A 82 8.85 6.16 7.01
CA SER A 82 7.51 5.72 7.40
C SER A 82 7.37 4.21 7.61
N THR A 83 8.28 3.39 7.06
CA THR A 83 8.25 1.94 7.20
C THR A 83 9.27 1.38 8.19
N ILE A 84 10.34 2.12 8.47
CA ILE A 84 11.45 1.64 9.32
C ILE A 84 10.99 1.43 10.76
N GLU A 85 10.22 2.36 11.31
CA GLU A 85 9.78 2.26 12.71
C GLU A 85 8.76 1.15 12.94
N CYS A 86 7.82 0.96 11.99
CA CYS A 86 6.74 -0.02 12.16
C CYS A 86 7.05 -1.40 11.55
N GLY A 87 8.11 -1.53 10.73
CA GLY A 87 8.43 -2.78 10.05
C GLY A 87 7.34 -3.24 9.05
N CYS A 88 6.51 -2.33 8.55
CA CYS A 88 5.35 -2.61 7.73
C CYS A 88 5.26 -1.65 6.56
N ALA A 89 4.80 -2.14 5.39
CA ALA A 89 4.57 -1.33 4.21
C ALA A 89 3.16 -1.56 3.65
N ASN A 90 2.43 -0.48 3.38
CA ASN A 90 1.17 -0.54 2.66
C ASN A 90 1.30 -0.15 1.19
N THR A 91 2.49 0.29 0.78
CA THR A 91 2.77 0.75 -0.59
C THR A 91 4.17 0.35 -1.02
N LEU A 92 4.26 -0.23 -2.21
CA LEU A 92 5.51 -0.56 -2.90
C LEU A 92 5.55 0.18 -4.23
N ILE A 93 6.71 0.78 -4.56
CA ILE A 93 6.91 1.51 -5.82
C ILE A 93 8.19 1.00 -6.49
N SER A 94 8.10 0.72 -7.80
CA SER A 94 9.28 0.42 -8.61
C SER A 94 9.97 1.70 -9.04
N GLN A 95 11.22 1.87 -8.64
CA GLN A 95 12.05 3.01 -8.97
C GLN A 95 13.47 2.54 -9.28
N GLU A 96 14.01 2.88 -10.47
CA GLU A 96 15.38 2.55 -10.87
C GLU A 96 15.74 1.06 -10.68
N ASN A 97 14.83 0.16 -11.07
CA ASN A 97 14.94 -1.29 -10.90
C ASN A 97 15.03 -1.77 -9.45
N LYS A 98 14.66 -0.96 -8.49
CA LYS A 98 14.51 -1.30 -7.08
C LYS A 98 13.09 -1.10 -6.62
N ILE A 99 12.70 -1.82 -5.59
CA ILE A 99 11.41 -1.67 -4.95
C ILE A 99 11.58 -0.86 -3.68
N LYS A 100 10.91 0.29 -3.62
CA LYS A 100 10.87 1.14 -2.43
C LYS A 100 9.56 0.95 -1.68
N SER A 101 9.63 0.82 -0.36
CA SER A 101 8.48 0.67 0.54
C SER A 101 8.10 1.99 1.20
N PHE A 102 6.78 2.17 1.40
CA PHE A 102 6.19 3.29 2.13
C PHE A 102 5.06 2.79 3.03
N ASN A 103 4.77 3.55 4.08
CA ASN A 103 3.57 3.34 4.89
C ASN A 103 2.85 4.66 5.09
N THR A 104 1.63 4.74 4.56
CA THR A 104 0.77 5.93 4.63
C THR A 104 -0.38 5.77 5.63
N ASP A 105 -0.49 4.64 6.33
CA ASP A 105 -1.61 4.34 7.23
C ASP A 105 -1.63 5.27 8.43
N GLY A 106 -0.49 5.46 9.09
CA GLY A 106 -0.37 6.31 10.27
C GLY A 106 -0.68 7.77 9.97
N GLU A 107 -0.04 8.33 8.95
CA GLU A 107 -0.29 9.70 8.50
C GLU A 107 -1.74 9.89 8.08
N GLY A 108 -2.29 8.96 7.30
CA GLY A 108 -3.68 9.02 6.85
C GLY A 108 -4.67 9.00 8.02
N PHE A 109 -4.42 8.18 9.03
CA PHE A 109 -5.24 8.12 10.24
C PHE A 109 -5.19 9.41 11.04
N ILE A 110 -4.00 9.95 11.29
CA ILE A 110 -3.84 11.22 12.01
C ILE A 110 -4.51 12.38 11.25
N ASN A 111 -4.33 12.45 9.95
CA ASN A 111 -4.97 13.46 9.12
C ASN A 111 -6.51 13.39 9.17
N ASP A 112 -7.09 12.19 9.18
CA ASP A 112 -8.54 12.01 9.32
C ASP A 112 -9.05 12.52 10.70
N LEU A 113 -8.32 12.23 11.77
CA LEU A 113 -8.64 12.76 13.11
C LEU A 113 -8.61 14.30 13.16
N ILE A 114 -7.58 14.90 12.56
CA ILE A 114 -7.44 16.36 12.48
C ILE A 114 -8.60 16.96 11.68
N MET A 115 -8.94 16.39 10.54
CA MET A 115 -10.08 16.85 9.72
C MET A 115 -11.41 16.77 10.46
N LYS A 116 -11.57 15.76 11.31
CA LYS A 116 -12.75 15.60 12.20
C LYS A 116 -12.69 16.46 13.45
N LYS A 117 -11.68 17.32 13.58
CA LYS A 117 -11.46 18.21 14.74
C LYS A 117 -11.34 17.46 16.08
N ILE A 118 -10.78 16.25 16.04
CA ILE A 118 -10.49 15.47 17.24
C ILE A 118 -9.14 15.91 17.77
N GLU A 119 -9.15 16.55 18.95
CA GLU A 119 -7.92 16.99 19.64
C GLU A 119 -7.21 15.78 20.25
N LEU A 120 -5.93 15.61 19.90
CA LEU A 120 -5.09 14.52 20.42
C LEU A 120 -4.16 14.98 21.56
N LEU A 121 -3.81 16.28 21.57
CA LEU A 121 -2.88 16.83 22.53
C LEU A 121 -3.41 16.66 23.98
N ASN A 122 -2.56 16.13 24.86
CA ASN A 122 -2.89 15.86 26.26
C ASN A 122 -4.06 14.86 26.49
N LYS A 123 -4.40 14.06 25.47
CA LYS A 123 -5.39 12.99 25.61
C LYS A 123 -4.71 11.66 25.97
N LYS A 124 -5.40 10.85 26.77
CA LYS A 124 -5.03 9.45 26.97
C LYS A 124 -5.62 8.63 25.85
N ILE A 125 -4.76 7.90 25.13
CA ILE A 125 -5.13 7.10 23.98
C ILE A 125 -4.88 5.64 24.32
N LEU A 126 -5.88 4.79 24.11
CA LEU A 126 -5.76 3.34 24.20
C LEU A 126 -5.78 2.75 22.78
N VAL A 127 -4.69 2.07 22.40
CA VAL A 127 -4.61 1.31 21.16
C VAL A 127 -4.82 -0.17 21.48
N ILE A 128 -5.81 -0.80 20.85
CA ILE A 128 -6.10 -2.22 21.03
C ILE A 128 -5.65 -2.96 19.77
N GLY A 129 -4.54 -3.69 19.90
CA GLY A 129 -3.89 -4.41 18.82
C GLY A 129 -2.47 -3.95 18.60
N ALA A 130 -1.67 -4.80 17.95
CA ALA A 130 -0.26 -4.54 17.62
C ALA A 130 0.09 -5.17 16.25
N GLY A 131 -0.85 -5.16 15.30
CA GLY A 131 -0.64 -5.63 13.93
C GLY A 131 -0.05 -4.55 13.03
N GLY A 132 0.14 -4.84 11.76
CA GLY A 132 0.76 -3.96 10.76
C GLY A 132 0.04 -2.64 10.47
N SER A 133 -1.03 -2.32 11.20
CA SER A 133 -1.75 -1.03 11.14
C SER A 133 -1.86 -0.36 12.51
N ALA A 134 -1.23 -0.91 13.55
CA ALA A 134 -1.24 -0.37 14.91
C ALA A 134 -0.19 0.73 15.10
#